data_3cce90880b1d8697b71f2c0bedc2afa4
#
_entry.id   3cce90880b1d8697b71f2c0bedc2afa4
#
_cell.length_a   1.000
_cell.length_b   1.000
_cell.length_c   1.000
_cell.angle_alpha   90.00
_cell.angle_beta   90.00
_cell.angle_gamma   90.00
#
_symmetry.space_group_name_H-M   'P 1'
#
loop_
_entity.id
_entity.type
_entity.pdbx_description
1 polymer ?
#
loop_
_entity_poly.entity_id
_entity_poly.type
_entity_poly.pdbx_seq_one_letter_code
_entity_poly.pdbx_strand_id
1 'polypeptide(L)'
;MRCLYADLDGTLLGPGGSLLRGADGRFALDGVRALQACSRADVEVVLYSGRRQGSVFENSRIIGSSSYTFELGCGLVVDGELEWLTDGIVPSSSEGTIFDQLERSGAPAFLLERYAGRLEYHTPWSIGREVSHLFRGDVDLAEVHELLASAGLDWLRLVDNGVVHAASEQMAGLPVTRAYHLIPAGASKARAVARHMQARGYAGGDCIAVGDSREDAQVASIVGAFWLVANALEEDPTLAADVVGRPGVRIASEPYGAGVYEAVVTTLASER
;
A
#
# COMPACT_ATOMS: atom_id res chain seq x y z
N MET A 1 8.93 -20.25 5.11
CA MET A 1 8.70 -18.79 4.96
C MET A 1 9.90 -18.04 5.53
N ARG A 2 10.51 -17.16 4.73
CA ARG A 2 11.68 -16.35 5.12
C ARG A 2 11.34 -14.86 5.22
N CYS A 3 10.26 -14.42 4.55
CA CYS A 3 9.86 -13.04 4.53
C CYS A 3 8.33 -12.88 4.56
N LEU A 4 7.86 -11.93 5.36
CA LEU A 4 6.49 -11.42 5.40
C LEU A 4 6.48 -9.98 4.85
N TYR A 5 5.75 -9.73 3.79
CA TYR A 5 5.36 -8.38 3.38
C TYR A 5 4.02 -8.04 4.01
N ALA A 6 3.97 -7.03 4.86
CA ALA A 6 2.76 -6.61 5.54
C ALA A 6 2.39 -5.17 5.17
N ASP A 7 1.18 -4.97 4.63
CA ASP A 7 0.62 -3.62 4.55
C ASP A 7 0.27 -3.11 5.95
N LEU A 8 0.12 -1.80 6.08
CA LEU A 8 -0.13 -1.15 7.36
C LEU A 8 -1.62 -0.86 7.58
N ASP A 9 -2.16 0.13 6.86
CA ASP A 9 -3.51 0.64 7.09
C ASP A 9 -4.55 -0.34 6.57
N GLY A 10 -5.49 -0.74 7.42
CA GLY A 10 -6.48 -1.75 7.04
C GLY A 10 -5.99 -3.20 7.14
N THR A 11 -4.69 -3.41 7.39
CA THR A 11 -4.06 -4.74 7.41
C THR A 11 -3.40 -5.03 8.76
N LEU A 12 -2.15 -4.63 8.97
CA LEU A 12 -1.47 -4.85 10.26
C LEU A 12 -2.03 -3.95 11.35
N LEU A 13 -2.50 -2.76 10.96
CA LEU A 13 -3.06 -1.76 11.86
C LEU A 13 -4.60 -1.78 11.77
N GLY A 14 -5.24 -1.90 12.92
CA GLY A 14 -6.69 -1.81 13.06
C GLY A 14 -7.21 -0.36 13.05
N PRO A 15 -8.46 -0.15 13.45
CA PRO A 15 -9.11 1.16 13.43
C PRO A 15 -8.29 2.27 14.07
N GLY A 16 -8.21 3.41 13.37
CA GLY A 16 -7.41 4.55 13.78
C GLY A 16 -5.90 4.37 13.57
N GLY A 17 -5.48 3.41 12.75
CA GLY A 17 -4.07 3.16 12.44
C GLY A 17 -3.29 2.59 13.64
N SER A 18 -3.94 1.81 14.49
CA SER A 18 -3.35 1.29 15.73
C SER A 18 -3.00 -0.19 15.63
N LEU A 19 -1.74 -0.55 15.97
CA LEU A 19 -1.30 -1.93 16.11
C LEU A 19 -1.99 -2.68 17.28
N LEU A 20 -2.57 -1.93 18.21
CA LEU A 20 -3.14 -2.45 19.46
C LEU A 20 -4.67 -2.42 19.49
N ARG A 21 -5.32 -2.32 18.31
CA ARG A 21 -6.79 -2.34 18.20
C ARG A 21 -7.24 -3.43 17.24
N GLY A 22 -8.21 -4.23 17.70
CA GLY A 22 -8.94 -5.18 16.88
C GLY A 22 -10.07 -4.50 16.08
N ALA A 23 -10.81 -5.28 15.31
CA ALA A 23 -11.92 -4.79 14.48
C ALA A 23 -13.02 -4.06 15.28
N ASP A 24 -13.26 -4.46 16.52
CA ASP A 24 -14.22 -3.82 17.43
C ASP A 24 -13.71 -2.52 18.08
N GLY A 25 -12.51 -2.08 17.71
CA GLY A 25 -11.83 -0.90 18.25
C GLY A 25 -11.25 -1.09 19.66
N ARG A 26 -11.40 -2.28 20.27
CA ARG A 26 -10.88 -2.60 21.59
C ARG A 26 -9.42 -3.02 21.52
N PHE A 27 -8.77 -3.06 22.70
CA PHE A 27 -7.41 -3.51 22.82
C PHE A 27 -7.25 -4.96 22.35
N ALA A 28 -6.31 -5.20 21.43
CA ALA A 28 -5.98 -6.50 20.88
C ALA A 28 -4.48 -6.59 20.62
N LEU A 29 -3.95 -7.81 20.67
CA LEU A 29 -2.51 -8.08 20.49
C LEU A 29 -2.21 -8.93 19.24
N ASP A 30 -3.19 -9.15 18.36
CA ASP A 30 -3.04 -10.13 17.27
C ASP A 30 -1.99 -9.70 16.26
N GLY A 31 -1.94 -8.41 15.88
CA GLY A 31 -0.84 -7.87 15.08
C GLY A 31 0.53 -8.03 15.75
N VAL A 32 0.61 -7.80 17.07
CA VAL A 32 1.84 -8.01 17.84
C VAL A 32 2.24 -9.49 17.88
N ARG A 33 1.25 -10.39 18.00
CA ARG A 33 1.49 -11.86 17.97
C ARG A 33 1.99 -12.31 16.60
N ALA A 34 1.49 -11.72 15.50
CA ALA A 34 2.01 -11.98 14.17
C ALA A 34 3.51 -11.63 14.07
N LEU A 35 3.87 -10.42 14.50
CA LEU A 35 5.27 -9.97 14.55
C LEU A 35 6.13 -10.85 15.46
N GLN A 36 5.60 -11.25 16.61
CA GLN A 36 6.29 -12.18 17.53
C GLN A 36 6.53 -13.55 16.90
N ALA A 37 5.53 -14.08 16.15
CA ALA A 37 5.67 -15.35 15.45
C ALA A 37 6.75 -15.28 14.37
N CYS A 38 6.79 -14.20 13.59
CA CYS A 38 7.85 -13.94 12.61
C CYS A 38 9.23 -13.89 13.28
N SER A 39 9.37 -13.11 14.35
CA SER A 39 10.64 -12.99 15.08
C SER A 39 11.14 -14.33 15.64
N ARG A 40 10.24 -15.18 16.17
CA ARG A 40 10.61 -16.51 16.69
C ARG A 40 11.00 -17.51 15.59
N ALA A 41 10.52 -17.28 14.38
CA ALA A 41 10.80 -18.14 13.22
C ALA A 41 11.93 -17.59 12.33
N ASP A 42 12.60 -16.52 12.75
CA ASP A 42 13.65 -15.82 11.98
C ASP A 42 13.14 -15.37 10.59
N VAL A 43 11.89 -14.87 10.56
CA VAL A 43 11.24 -14.35 9.36
C VAL A 43 11.40 -12.85 9.30
N GLU A 44 11.99 -12.33 8.21
CA GLU A 44 12.07 -10.89 7.95
C GLU A 44 10.67 -10.31 7.74
N VAL A 45 10.38 -9.19 8.39
CA VAL A 45 9.12 -8.44 8.18
C VAL A 45 9.43 -7.17 7.41
N VAL A 46 8.80 -6.99 6.27
CA VAL A 46 8.93 -5.81 5.41
C VAL A 46 7.59 -5.10 5.33
N LEU A 47 7.55 -3.85 5.77
CA LEU A 47 6.37 -3.00 5.60
C LEU A 47 6.29 -2.49 4.16
N TYR A 48 5.15 -2.67 3.47
CA TYR A 48 4.95 -2.16 2.12
C TYR A 48 3.67 -1.32 2.03
N SER A 49 3.83 0.00 2.11
CA SER A 49 2.70 0.88 2.45
C SER A 49 2.52 2.05 1.47
N GLY A 50 1.30 2.58 1.40
CA GLY A 50 0.97 3.86 0.76
C GLY A 50 1.38 5.09 1.59
N ARG A 51 1.82 4.90 2.83
CA ARG A 51 2.27 5.99 3.71
C ARG A 51 3.54 6.66 3.19
N ARG A 52 3.75 7.93 3.57
CA ARG A 52 4.99 8.68 3.30
C ARG A 52 6.20 8.05 3.99
N GLN A 53 7.39 8.27 3.46
CA GLN A 53 8.65 7.68 3.94
C GLN A 53 8.83 7.80 5.45
N GLY A 54 8.73 9.02 6.01
CA GLY A 54 8.96 9.24 7.43
C GLY A 54 8.03 8.42 8.33
N SER A 55 6.75 8.26 7.93
CA SER A 55 5.80 7.46 8.70
C SER A 55 6.12 5.96 8.65
N VAL A 56 6.50 5.43 7.49
CA VAL A 56 6.89 4.00 7.39
C VAL A 56 8.20 3.75 8.11
N PHE A 57 9.17 4.65 8.00
CA PHE A 57 10.43 4.59 8.73
C PHE A 57 10.21 4.46 10.25
N GLU A 58 9.38 5.33 10.85
CA GLU A 58 9.09 5.24 12.29
C GLU A 58 8.38 3.93 12.66
N ASN A 59 7.44 3.48 11.83
CA ASN A 59 6.77 2.19 12.05
C ASN A 59 7.76 1.02 11.95
N SER A 60 8.67 1.03 10.97
CA SER A 60 9.67 -0.02 10.78
C SER A 60 10.63 -0.10 11.97
N ARG A 61 11.06 1.05 12.52
CA ARG A 61 11.89 1.11 13.72
C ARG A 61 11.21 0.48 14.94
N ILE A 62 9.91 0.78 15.14
CA ILE A 62 9.14 0.27 16.27
C ILE A 62 9.05 -1.27 16.23
N ILE A 63 8.90 -1.86 15.05
CA ILE A 63 8.79 -3.31 14.90
C ILE A 63 10.14 -4.01 14.68
N GLY A 64 11.25 -3.25 14.60
CA GLY A 64 12.59 -3.79 14.39
C GLY A 64 12.88 -4.24 12.95
N SER A 65 12.17 -3.70 11.95
CA SER A 65 12.44 -3.98 10.53
C SER A 65 13.50 -3.03 9.97
N SER A 66 14.44 -3.56 9.19
CA SER A 66 15.45 -2.76 8.46
C SER A 66 15.09 -2.49 7.01
N SER A 67 14.02 -3.13 6.51
CA SER A 67 13.57 -2.99 5.13
C SER A 67 12.11 -2.54 5.08
N TYR A 68 11.78 -1.62 4.18
CA TYR A 68 10.41 -1.17 3.96
C TYR A 68 10.24 -0.49 2.60
N THR A 69 8.99 -0.42 2.13
CA THR A 69 8.61 0.40 0.97
C THR A 69 7.61 1.47 1.38
N PHE A 70 7.60 2.57 0.66
CA PHE A 70 6.71 3.69 0.93
C PHE A 70 6.09 4.25 -0.34
N GLU A 71 5.01 4.99 -0.18
CA GLU A 71 4.26 5.63 -1.27
C GLU A 71 3.99 4.67 -2.44
N LEU A 72 3.35 3.51 -2.10
CA LEU A 72 2.98 2.45 -3.05
C LEU A 72 4.17 1.84 -3.81
N GLY A 73 5.35 1.78 -3.17
CA GLY A 73 6.54 1.21 -3.77
C GLY A 73 7.32 2.17 -4.66
N CYS A 74 7.07 3.48 -4.58
CA CYS A 74 7.91 4.49 -5.23
C CYS A 74 9.32 4.50 -4.64
N GLY A 75 9.46 4.23 -3.34
CA GLY A 75 10.74 4.04 -2.68
C GLY A 75 10.84 2.71 -1.97
N LEU A 76 12.02 2.11 -2.04
CA LEU A 76 12.43 0.91 -1.32
C LEU A 76 13.66 1.22 -0.48
N VAL A 77 13.60 0.85 0.81
CA VAL A 77 14.76 0.89 1.70
C VAL A 77 15.11 -0.53 2.08
N VAL A 78 16.38 -0.89 1.93
CA VAL A 78 16.95 -2.17 2.35
C VAL A 78 18.18 -1.90 3.20
N ASP A 79 18.17 -2.28 4.46
CA ASP A 79 19.26 -2.06 5.42
C ASP A 79 19.75 -0.59 5.48
N GLY A 80 18.82 0.35 5.34
CA GLY A 80 19.08 1.80 5.38
C GLY A 80 19.43 2.42 4.02
N GLU A 81 19.65 1.63 2.97
CA GLU A 81 19.93 2.12 1.63
C GLU A 81 18.62 2.34 0.84
N LEU A 82 18.43 3.56 0.36
CA LEU A 82 17.25 3.96 -0.40
C LEU A 82 17.45 3.75 -1.91
N GLU A 83 16.49 3.10 -2.54
CA GLU A 83 16.35 2.98 -3.99
C GLU A 83 15.03 3.58 -4.46
N TRP A 84 15.06 4.47 -5.45
CA TRP A 84 13.86 5.01 -6.09
C TRP A 84 13.42 4.10 -7.24
N LEU A 85 12.15 3.67 -7.23
CA LEU A 85 11.56 2.78 -8.24
C LEU A 85 10.58 3.54 -9.15
N THR A 86 11.00 4.70 -9.60
CA THR A 86 10.19 5.76 -10.25
C THR A 86 10.61 6.04 -11.69
N ASP A 87 11.12 5.00 -12.39
CA ASP A 87 11.50 5.03 -13.81
C ASP A 87 12.53 6.12 -14.16
N GLY A 88 13.50 6.31 -13.26
CA GLY A 88 14.59 7.28 -13.44
C GLY A 88 14.25 8.70 -12.99
N ILE A 89 13.03 8.96 -12.54
CA ILE A 89 12.68 10.23 -11.89
C ILE A 89 13.19 10.16 -10.45
N VAL A 90 14.17 11.01 -10.13
CA VAL A 90 14.80 11.02 -8.81
C VAL A 90 14.87 12.45 -8.26
N PRO A 91 14.95 12.64 -6.95
CA PRO A 91 15.16 13.95 -6.36
C PRO A 91 16.50 14.55 -6.83
N SER A 92 16.53 15.84 -7.07
CA SER A 92 17.75 16.56 -7.42
C SER A 92 17.74 17.98 -6.83
N SER A 93 18.93 18.60 -6.73
CA SER A 93 19.04 19.98 -6.24
C SER A 93 18.39 21.02 -7.16
N SER A 94 18.29 20.73 -8.45
CA SER A 94 17.66 21.62 -9.44
C SER A 94 16.15 21.39 -9.56
N GLU A 95 15.67 20.17 -9.30
CA GLU A 95 14.29 19.76 -9.56
C GLU A 95 13.49 19.46 -8.29
N GLY A 96 14.11 19.56 -7.12
CA GLY A 96 13.45 19.26 -5.85
C GLY A 96 13.13 17.78 -5.66
N THR A 97 12.12 17.50 -4.86
CA THR A 97 11.58 16.15 -4.65
C THR A 97 10.88 15.62 -5.91
N ILE A 98 10.56 14.34 -5.95
CA ILE A 98 9.73 13.80 -7.04
C ILE A 98 8.33 14.40 -6.96
N PHE A 99 7.82 14.66 -5.76
CA PHE A 99 6.55 15.39 -5.56
C PHE A 99 6.56 16.73 -6.27
N ASP A 100 7.63 17.54 -6.11
CA ASP A 100 7.77 18.85 -6.77
C ASP A 100 7.82 18.71 -8.30
N GLN A 101 8.43 17.64 -8.81
CA GLN A 101 8.50 17.36 -10.25
C GLN A 101 7.13 17.01 -10.82
N LEU A 102 6.34 16.19 -10.10
CA LEU A 102 4.96 15.87 -10.47
C LEU A 102 4.07 17.14 -10.42
N GLU A 103 4.23 17.99 -9.40
CA GLU A 103 3.50 19.26 -9.30
C GLU A 103 3.76 20.14 -10.50
N ARG A 104 5.03 20.32 -10.89
CA ARG A 104 5.42 21.13 -12.06
C ARG A 104 4.94 20.57 -13.39
N SER A 105 4.64 19.29 -13.50
CA SER A 105 4.03 18.71 -14.70
C SER A 105 2.62 19.25 -14.97
N GLY A 106 2.00 19.85 -13.95
CA GLY A 106 0.62 20.31 -14.01
C GLY A 106 -0.43 19.19 -13.83
N ALA A 107 -0.01 17.93 -13.76
CA ALA A 107 -0.93 16.79 -13.65
C ALA A 107 -1.86 16.87 -12.42
N PRO A 108 -1.37 17.22 -11.20
CA PRO A 108 -2.24 17.36 -10.05
C PRO A 108 -3.32 18.42 -10.25
N ALA A 109 -2.94 19.61 -10.72
CA ALA A 109 -3.88 20.71 -10.97
C ALA A 109 -4.90 20.36 -12.05
N PHE A 110 -4.46 19.72 -13.13
CA PHE A 110 -5.31 19.25 -14.22
C PHE A 110 -6.39 18.27 -13.72
N LEU A 111 -6.03 17.29 -12.87
CA LEU A 111 -6.99 16.35 -12.31
C LEU A 111 -7.97 17.03 -11.35
N LEU A 112 -7.49 17.92 -10.47
CA LEU A 112 -8.35 18.65 -9.53
C LEU A 112 -9.34 19.57 -10.24
N GLU A 113 -8.95 20.21 -11.34
CA GLU A 113 -9.84 21.04 -12.17
C GLU A 113 -10.88 20.14 -12.89
N ARG A 114 -10.43 19.07 -13.53
CA ARG A 114 -11.29 18.15 -14.30
C ARG A 114 -12.35 17.49 -13.44
N TYR A 115 -12.00 17.13 -12.21
CA TYR A 115 -12.89 16.46 -11.26
C TYR A 115 -13.28 17.34 -10.07
N ALA A 116 -13.45 18.65 -10.33
CA ALA A 116 -13.89 19.60 -9.30
C ALA A 116 -15.18 19.11 -8.63
N GLY A 117 -15.19 19.08 -7.28
CA GLY A 117 -16.29 18.54 -6.48
C GLY A 117 -16.32 17.01 -6.34
N ARG A 118 -15.45 16.28 -7.05
CA ARG A 118 -15.34 14.81 -6.97
C ARG A 118 -13.94 14.34 -6.58
N LEU A 119 -12.94 15.20 -6.62
CA LEU A 119 -11.57 14.92 -6.24
C LEU A 119 -11.00 16.11 -5.45
N GLU A 120 -10.32 15.83 -4.35
CA GLU A 120 -9.61 16.81 -3.54
C GLU A 120 -8.34 16.21 -2.93
N TYR A 121 -7.42 17.03 -2.43
CA TYR A 121 -6.30 16.51 -1.64
C TYR A 121 -6.78 15.83 -0.36
N HIS A 122 -6.24 14.67 -0.06
CA HIS A 122 -6.54 13.93 1.17
C HIS A 122 -5.76 14.51 2.37
N THR A 123 -6.12 15.74 2.75
CA THR A 123 -5.50 16.41 3.90
C THR A 123 -5.98 15.79 5.23
N PRO A 124 -5.08 15.63 6.25
CA PRO A 124 -3.68 16.08 6.27
C PRO A 124 -2.66 15.07 5.68
N TRP A 125 -3.10 13.91 5.22
CA TRP A 125 -2.22 12.80 4.80
C TRP A 125 -1.49 13.06 3.48
N SER A 126 -1.95 14.05 2.70
CA SER A 126 -1.28 14.53 1.48
C SER A 126 -0.03 15.39 1.75
N ILE A 127 0.18 15.83 3.01
CA ILE A 127 1.26 16.77 3.34
C ILE A 127 2.57 16.02 3.63
N GLY A 128 3.69 16.56 3.11
CA GLY A 128 5.04 16.07 3.40
C GLY A 128 5.34 14.71 2.76
N ARG A 129 4.87 14.52 1.52
CA ARG A 129 5.18 13.36 0.69
C ARG A 129 6.41 13.61 -0.17
N GLU A 130 7.11 12.53 -0.47
CA GLU A 130 8.33 12.57 -1.28
C GLU A 130 8.04 12.41 -2.78
N VAL A 131 6.96 11.70 -3.11
CA VAL A 131 6.61 11.33 -4.49
C VAL A 131 5.16 11.64 -4.80
N SER A 132 4.22 10.98 -4.13
CA SER A 132 2.83 10.90 -4.58
C SER A 132 2.00 12.11 -4.20
N HIS A 133 1.17 12.58 -5.16
CA HIS A 133 0.03 13.43 -4.81
C HIS A 133 -1.11 12.55 -4.34
N LEU A 134 -1.49 12.69 -3.08
CA LEU A 134 -2.54 11.89 -2.46
C LEU A 134 -3.86 12.66 -2.48
N PHE A 135 -4.82 12.10 -3.19
CA PHE A 135 -6.18 12.62 -3.30
C PHE A 135 -7.17 11.69 -2.60
N ARG A 136 -8.38 12.21 -2.37
CA ARG A 136 -9.58 11.43 -2.06
C ARG A 136 -10.74 11.89 -2.92
N GLY A 137 -11.68 10.99 -3.20
CA GLY A 137 -12.84 11.29 -4.03
C GLY A 137 -13.46 10.05 -4.64
N ASP A 138 -14.15 10.27 -5.78
CA ASP A 138 -14.77 9.22 -6.59
C ASP A 138 -14.57 9.52 -8.07
N VAL A 139 -13.61 8.83 -8.69
CA VAL A 139 -13.26 9.00 -10.11
C VAL A 139 -13.09 7.65 -10.79
N ASP A 140 -13.36 7.61 -12.09
CA ASP A 140 -13.10 6.44 -12.92
C ASP A 140 -11.62 6.42 -13.34
N LEU A 141 -10.89 5.37 -12.94
CA LEU A 141 -9.46 5.25 -13.23
C LEU A 141 -9.17 5.10 -14.72
N ALA A 142 -10.05 4.44 -15.49
CA ALA A 142 -9.85 4.26 -16.92
C ALA A 142 -9.96 5.63 -17.61
N GLU A 143 -11.00 6.42 -17.27
CA GLU A 143 -11.14 7.80 -17.77
C GLU A 143 -9.93 8.65 -17.38
N VAL A 144 -9.45 8.57 -16.14
CA VAL A 144 -8.28 9.33 -15.69
C VAL A 144 -7.03 8.97 -16.50
N HIS A 145 -6.78 7.69 -16.74
CA HIS A 145 -5.61 7.26 -17.50
C HIS A 145 -5.68 7.68 -18.96
N GLU A 146 -6.86 7.64 -19.58
CA GLU A 146 -7.06 8.17 -20.94
C GLU A 146 -6.82 9.68 -21.01
N LEU A 147 -7.28 10.43 -20.00
CA LEU A 147 -7.06 11.88 -19.91
C LEU A 147 -5.57 12.21 -19.72
N LEU A 148 -4.87 11.50 -18.83
CA LEU A 148 -3.44 11.68 -18.64
C LEU A 148 -2.67 11.39 -19.94
N ALA A 149 -2.98 10.29 -20.63
CA ALA A 149 -2.35 9.94 -21.89
C ALA A 149 -2.60 11.00 -22.98
N SER A 150 -3.84 11.50 -23.08
CA SER A 150 -4.20 12.54 -24.04
C SER A 150 -3.48 13.87 -23.79
N ALA A 151 -3.10 14.13 -22.53
CA ALA A 151 -2.35 15.31 -22.12
C ALA A 151 -0.81 15.12 -22.22
N GLY A 152 -0.32 13.96 -22.69
CA GLY A 152 1.12 13.65 -22.71
C GLY A 152 1.71 13.37 -21.32
N LEU A 153 0.87 12.94 -20.39
CA LEU A 153 1.21 12.63 -18.99
C LEU A 153 1.11 11.12 -18.71
N ASP A 154 1.23 10.27 -19.72
CA ASP A 154 1.14 8.80 -19.68
C ASP A 154 2.27 8.14 -18.86
N TRP A 155 3.30 8.91 -18.52
CA TRP A 155 4.35 8.52 -17.57
C TRP A 155 3.87 8.58 -16.09
N LEU A 156 2.63 9.03 -15.84
CA LEU A 156 1.95 9.05 -14.55
C LEU A 156 0.74 8.10 -14.57
N ARG A 157 0.40 7.60 -13.40
CA ARG A 157 -0.85 6.86 -13.18
C ARG A 157 -1.51 7.25 -11.87
N LEU A 158 -2.83 7.20 -11.85
CA LEU A 158 -3.61 7.31 -10.62
C LEU A 158 -3.89 5.90 -10.09
N VAL A 159 -3.59 5.64 -8.82
CA VAL A 159 -3.76 4.34 -8.18
C VAL A 159 -4.80 4.45 -7.08
N ASP A 160 -5.77 3.56 -7.09
CA ASP A 160 -6.75 3.40 -6.03
C ASP A 160 -6.12 2.63 -4.85
N ASN A 161 -6.09 3.25 -3.69
CA ASN A 161 -5.54 2.69 -2.45
C ASN A 161 -6.63 2.39 -1.40
N GLY A 162 -7.86 2.14 -1.85
CA GLY A 162 -8.95 1.68 -0.99
C GLY A 162 -9.92 2.76 -0.54
N VAL A 163 -10.94 2.33 0.18
CA VAL A 163 -12.02 3.18 0.71
C VAL A 163 -11.53 3.99 1.90
N VAL A 164 -11.92 5.25 1.99
CA VAL A 164 -11.65 6.12 3.14
C VAL A 164 -12.96 6.67 3.72
N HIS A 165 -13.06 6.67 5.04
CA HIS A 165 -14.26 7.10 5.75
C HIS A 165 -14.29 8.61 6.06
N ALA A 166 -13.17 9.31 5.88
CA ALA A 166 -13.04 10.74 6.12
C ALA A 166 -13.37 11.53 4.85
N ALA A 167 -14.60 11.99 4.72
CA ALA A 167 -15.00 12.92 3.67
C ALA A 167 -15.04 14.36 4.20
N SER A 168 -14.70 15.34 3.33
CA SER A 168 -15.04 16.74 3.59
C SER A 168 -16.54 16.98 3.34
N GLU A 169 -17.03 18.14 3.75
CA GLU A 169 -18.42 18.54 3.41
C GLU A 169 -18.64 18.54 1.89
N GLN A 170 -17.63 18.88 1.11
CA GLN A 170 -17.66 18.89 -0.36
C GLN A 170 -17.86 17.48 -0.94
N MET A 171 -17.36 16.44 -0.27
CA MET A 171 -17.44 15.04 -0.70
C MET A 171 -18.64 14.29 -0.07
N ALA A 172 -19.39 14.91 0.82
CA ALA A 172 -20.49 14.26 1.56
C ALA A 172 -21.60 13.68 0.67
N GLY A 173 -21.70 14.13 -0.60
CA GLY A 173 -22.67 13.63 -1.57
C GLY A 173 -22.18 12.46 -2.43
N LEU A 174 -20.93 12.05 -2.29
CA LEU A 174 -20.40 10.92 -3.08
C LEU A 174 -20.84 9.58 -2.48
N PRO A 175 -21.17 8.58 -3.31
CA PRO A 175 -21.58 7.26 -2.85
C PRO A 175 -20.47 6.53 -2.10
N VAL A 176 -19.22 6.71 -2.53
CA VAL A 176 -18.02 6.14 -1.92
C VAL A 176 -16.91 7.17 -2.04
N THR A 177 -16.07 7.28 -1.03
CA THR A 177 -14.85 8.09 -1.10
C THR A 177 -13.64 7.14 -1.01
N ARG A 178 -12.74 7.25 -1.99
CA ARG A 178 -11.53 6.42 -2.08
C ARG A 178 -10.27 7.28 -2.00
N ALA A 179 -9.18 6.71 -1.55
CA ALA A 179 -7.86 7.34 -1.61
C ALA A 179 -7.18 7.01 -2.94
N TYR A 180 -6.62 8.03 -3.57
CA TYR A 180 -5.91 7.88 -4.83
C TYR A 180 -4.52 8.49 -4.76
N HIS A 181 -3.52 7.75 -5.26
CA HIS A 181 -2.15 8.26 -5.40
C HIS A 181 -1.83 8.50 -6.87
N LEU A 182 -1.46 9.72 -7.22
CA LEU A 182 -0.84 10.01 -8.50
C LEU A 182 0.67 9.78 -8.35
N ILE A 183 1.20 8.81 -9.11
CA ILE A 183 2.58 8.35 -9.04
C ILE A 183 3.17 8.11 -10.44
N PRO A 184 4.51 7.99 -10.60
CA PRO A 184 5.12 7.49 -11.82
C PRO A 184 4.57 6.12 -12.23
N ALA A 185 4.30 5.93 -13.51
CA ALA A 185 3.53 4.79 -14.03
C ALA A 185 4.15 3.42 -13.72
N GLY A 186 5.47 3.33 -13.71
CA GLY A 186 6.18 2.09 -13.41
C GLY A 186 6.32 1.76 -11.93
N ALA A 187 5.98 2.67 -11.01
CA ALA A 187 6.03 2.39 -9.58
C ALA A 187 4.85 1.50 -9.16
N SER A 188 5.09 0.50 -8.31
CA SER A 188 4.04 -0.32 -7.70
C SER A 188 4.55 -1.07 -6.48
N LYS A 189 3.65 -1.46 -5.57
CA LYS A 189 3.98 -2.35 -4.44
C LYS A 189 4.57 -3.67 -4.95
N ALA A 190 4.04 -4.23 -6.03
CA ALA A 190 4.53 -5.47 -6.62
C ALA A 190 5.97 -5.35 -7.14
N ARG A 191 6.31 -4.26 -7.84
CA ARG A 191 7.69 -3.99 -8.29
C ARG A 191 8.66 -3.85 -7.12
N ALA A 192 8.25 -3.15 -6.07
CA ALA A 192 9.09 -2.97 -4.88
C ALA A 192 9.33 -4.29 -4.13
N VAL A 193 8.29 -5.13 -3.98
CA VAL A 193 8.42 -6.49 -3.43
C VAL A 193 9.37 -7.33 -4.28
N ALA A 194 9.21 -7.37 -5.60
CA ALA A 194 10.09 -8.12 -6.49
C ALA A 194 11.55 -7.64 -6.38
N ARG A 195 11.76 -6.33 -6.29
CA ARG A 195 13.11 -5.74 -6.13
C ARG A 195 13.75 -6.08 -4.79
N HIS A 196 12.96 -6.05 -3.69
CA HIS A 196 13.42 -6.48 -2.37
C HIS A 196 13.79 -7.97 -2.38
N MET A 197 12.94 -8.83 -2.91
CA MET A 197 13.21 -10.27 -3.04
C MET A 197 14.52 -10.53 -3.82
N GLN A 198 14.74 -9.80 -4.90
CA GLN A 198 15.99 -9.86 -5.66
C GLN A 198 17.20 -9.46 -4.80
N ALA A 199 17.11 -8.38 -4.04
CA ALA A 199 18.18 -7.90 -3.15
C ALA A 199 18.54 -8.93 -2.07
N ARG A 200 17.54 -9.65 -1.54
CA ARG A 200 17.70 -10.68 -0.48
C ARG A 200 17.96 -12.09 -1.04
N GLY A 201 17.84 -12.32 -2.34
CA GLY A 201 17.93 -13.65 -2.93
C GLY A 201 16.77 -14.57 -2.49
N TYR A 202 15.56 -14.02 -2.30
CA TYR A 202 14.36 -14.77 -1.97
C TYR A 202 13.66 -15.28 -3.23
N ALA A 203 13.24 -16.55 -3.21
CA ALA A 203 12.29 -17.08 -4.18
C ALA A 203 10.85 -16.78 -3.78
N GLY A 204 9.90 -16.86 -4.73
CA GLY A 204 8.48 -16.62 -4.43
C GLY A 204 7.98 -17.47 -3.27
N GLY A 205 8.31 -18.76 -3.24
CA GLY A 205 7.92 -19.68 -2.16
C GLY A 205 8.49 -19.35 -0.78
N ASP A 206 9.54 -18.54 -0.70
CA ASP A 206 10.10 -18.08 0.58
C ASP A 206 9.26 -16.99 1.25
N CYS A 207 8.34 -16.37 0.51
CA CYS A 207 7.67 -15.13 0.90
C CYS A 207 6.16 -15.28 0.91
N ILE A 208 5.51 -14.60 1.86
CA ILE A 208 4.08 -14.29 1.78
C ILE A 208 3.86 -12.79 1.87
N ALA A 209 2.72 -12.33 1.37
CA ALA A 209 2.27 -10.95 1.54
C ALA A 209 0.86 -10.92 2.12
N VAL A 210 0.55 -9.88 2.91
CA VAL A 210 -0.77 -9.67 3.51
C VAL A 210 -1.18 -8.22 3.26
N GLY A 211 -2.41 -8.01 2.78
CA GLY A 211 -2.94 -6.69 2.45
C GLY A 211 -4.45 -6.68 2.40
N ASP A 212 -5.02 -5.51 2.10
CA ASP A 212 -6.46 -5.26 2.06
C ASP A 212 -6.96 -4.60 0.78
N SER A 213 -6.06 -4.32 -0.18
CA SER A 213 -6.39 -3.56 -1.39
C SER A 213 -6.09 -4.30 -2.70
N ARG A 214 -6.62 -3.76 -3.81
CA ARG A 214 -6.29 -4.23 -5.18
C ARG A 214 -4.80 -4.09 -5.50
N GLU A 215 -4.18 -3.03 -5.03
CA GLU A 215 -2.75 -2.79 -5.24
C GLU A 215 -1.91 -3.83 -4.49
N ASP A 216 -2.32 -4.23 -3.29
CA ASP A 216 -1.68 -5.32 -2.54
C ASP A 216 -1.80 -6.66 -3.27
N ALA A 217 -2.99 -6.96 -3.79
CA ALA A 217 -3.24 -8.22 -4.48
C ALA A 217 -2.39 -8.42 -5.75
N GLN A 218 -1.77 -7.37 -6.29
CA GLN A 218 -0.87 -7.50 -7.44
C GLN A 218 0.38 -8.34 -7.12
N VAL A 219 0.80 -8.42 -5.84
CA VAL A 219 1.95 -9.22 -5.44
C VAL A 219 1.70 -10.73 -5.49
N ALA A 220 0.45 -11.18 -5.61
CA ALA A 220 0.07 -12.60 -5.59
C ALA A 220 0.79 -13.45 -6.64
N SER A 221 1.21 -12.86 -7.76
CA SER A 221 1.97 -13.55 -8.83
C SER A 221 3.47 -13.65 -8.55
N ILE A 222 3.95 -13.02 -7.48
CA ILE A 222 5.38 -12.88 -7.17
C ILE A 222 5.75 -13.70 -5.94
N VAL A 223 4.89 -13.69 -4.92
CA VAL A 223 5.09 -14.41 -3.65
C VAL A 223 4.43 -15.78 -3.66
N GLY A 224 4.76 -16.64 -2.70
CA GLY A 224 4.17 -17.97 -2.57
C GLY A 224 2.68 -17.95 -2.23
N ALA A 225 2.24 -16.95 -1.46
CA ALA A 225 0.83 -16.67 -1.21
C ALA A 225 0.64 -15.18 -0.86
N PHE A 226 -0.43 -14.60 -1.39
CA PHE A 226 -0.99 -13.33 -0.91
C PHE A 226 -2.22 -13.62 -0.07
N TRP A 227 -2.30 -13.02 1.11
CA TRP A 227 -3.44 -13.14 2.01
C TRP A 227 -4.20 -11.82 2.06
N LEU A 228 -5.47 -11.85 1.68
CA LEU A 228 -6.40 -10.74 1.85
C LEU A 228 -7.03 -10.85 3.23
N VAL A 229 -6.98 -9.80 4.06
CA VAL A 229 -7.64 -9.78 5.37
C VAL A 229 -9.15 -9.64 5.21
N ALA A 230 -9.94 -10.21 6.15
CA ALA A 230 -11.40 -10.31 6.01
C ALA A 230 -12.11 -8.97 5.86
N ASN A 231 -11.68 -7.94 6.60
CA ASN A 231 -12.27 -6.59 6.52
C ASN A 231 -12.20 -5.97 5.12
N ALA A 232 -11.25 -6.37 4.28
CA ALA A 232 -11.12 -5.83 2.92
C ALA A 232 -12.38 -6.03 2.07
N LEU A 233 -13.01 -7.20 2.17
CA LEU A 233 -14.26 -7.51 1.43
C LEU A 233 -15.50 -6.88 2.07
N GLU A 234 -15.46 -6.60 3.36
CA GLU A 234 -16.55 -5.89 4.06
C GLU A 234 -16.52 -4.40 3.69
N GLU A 235 -15.34 -3.79 3.64
CA GLU A 235 -15.13 -2.37 3.32
C GLU A 235 -15.29 -2.08 1.82
N ASP A 236 -14.83 -2.98 0.96
CA ASP A 236 -14.97 -2.90 -0.50
C ASP A 236 -15.45 -4.23 -1.11
N PRO A 237 -16.77 -4.49 -1.13
CA PRO A 237 -17.31 -5.72 -1.74
C PRO A 237 -16.96 -5.89 -3.23
N THR A 238 -16.64 -4.80 -3.94
CA THR A 238 -16.27 -4.86 -5.37
C THR A 238 -14.91 -5.53 -5.58
N LEU A 239 -14.06 -5.55 -4.56
CA LEU A 239 -12.76 -6.22 -4.57
C LEU A 239 -12.89 -7.74 -4.80
N ALA A 240 -14.02 -8.35 -4.40
CA ALA A 240 -14.25 -9.77 -4.56
C ALA A 240 -14.09 -10.24 -6.03
N ALA A 241 -14.54 -9.43 -7.00
CA ALA A 241 -14.44 -9.77 -8.42
C ALA A 241 -12.97 -9.88 -8.90
N ASP A 242 -12.05 -9.17 -8.25
CA ASP A 242 -10.66 -9.09 -8.65
C ASP A 242 -9.77 -10.13 -7.95
N VAL A 243 -10.20 -10.65 -6.79
CA VAL A 243 -9.34 -11.46 -5.92
C VAL A 243 -9.86 -12.87 -5.68
N VAL A 244 -11.18 -13.10 -5.63
CA VAL A 244 -11.75 -14.42 -5.33
C VAL A 244 -11.44 -15.40 -6.46
N GLY A 245 -10.82 -16.54 -6.10
CA GLY A 245 -10.42 -17.57 -7.06
C GLY A 245 -9.16 -17.25 -7.87
N ARG A 246 -8.53 -16.10 -7.64
CA ARG A 246 -7.25 -15.76 -8.29
C ARG A 246 -6.13 -16.68 -7.76
N PRO A 247 -5.32 -17.29 -8.63
CA PRO A 247 -4.19 -18.12 -8.20
C PRO A 247 -3.23 -17.35 -7.26
N GLY A 248 -2.80 -18.02 -6.19
CA GLY A 248 -1.90 -17.43 -5.20
C GLY A 248 -2.58 -16.52 -4.18
N VAL A 249 -3.88 -16.21 -4.33
CA VAL A 249 -4.65 -15.41 -3.37
C VAL A 249 -5.35 -16.34 -2.37
N ARG A 250 -5.23 -16.01 -1.09
CA ARG A 250 -5.96 -16.61 0.04
C ARG A 250 -6.73 -15.51 0.75
N ILE A 251 -7.88 -15.86 1.31
CA ILE A 251 -8.68 -14.93 2.11
C ILE A 251 -8.59 -15.40 3.55
N ALA A 252 -8.12 -14.53 4.44
CA ALA A 252 -8.13 -14.78 5.87
C ALA A 252 -9.56 -14.76 6.41
N SER A 253 -9.85 -15.57 7.42
CA SER A 253 -11.15 -15.55 8.13
C SER A 253 -11.23 -14.38 9.10
N GLU A 254 -10.09 -13.86 9.52
CA GLU A 254 -9.95 -12.80 10.50
C GLU A 254 -9.59 -11.45 9.87
N PRO A 255 -10.04 -10.33 10.47
CA PRO A 255 -9.75 -8.99 10.00
C PRO A 255 -8.44 -8.42 10.57
N TYR A 256 -7.85 -7.42 9.89
CA TYR A 256 -6.70 -6.65 10.36
C TYR A 256 -5.55 -7.51 10.89
N GLY A 257 -4.95 -7.09 12.01
CA GLY A 257 -3.83 -7.81 12.65
C GLY A 257 -4.14 -9.27 13.00
N ALA A 258 -5.40 -9.64 13.23
CA ALA A 258 -5.81 -11.03 13.44
C ALA A 258 -5.67 -11.85 12.13
N GLY A 259 -6.05 -11.26 10.98
CA GLY A 259 -5.85 -11.87 9.67
C GLY A 259 -4.37 -12.00 9.32
N VAL A 260 -3.54 -11.01 9.68
CA VAL A 260 -2.07 -11.13 9.55
C VAL A 260 -1.54 -12.28 10.40
N TYR A 261 -2.00 -12.41 11.64
CA TYR A 261 -1.60 -13.51 12.52
C TYR A 261 -2.01 -14.87 11.94
N GLU A 262 -3.25 -15.00 11.46
CA GLU A 262 -3.74 -16.22 10.78
C GLU A 262 -2.84 -16.58 9.59
N ALA A 263 -2.53 -15.63 8.71
CA ALA A 263 -1.67 -15.84 7.54
C ALA A 263 -0.28 -16.37 7.94
N VAL A 264 0.34 -15.74 8.94
CA VAL A 264 1.67 -16.12 9.43
C VAL A 264 1.67 -17.52 10.03
N VAL A 265 0.77 -17.80 10.99
CA VAL A 265 0.79 -19.09 11.70
C VAL A 265 0.39 -20.24 10.81
N THR A 266 -0.56 -20.03 9.88
CA THR A 266 -0.97 -21.04 8.92
C THR A 266 0.16 -21.40 7.97
N THR A 267 0.90 -20.40 7.49
CA THR A 267 2.04 -20.63 6.60
C THR A 267 3.17 -21.35 7.32
N LEU A 268 3.56 -20.88 8.52
CA LEU A 268 4.61 -21.54 9.32
C LEU A 268 4.26 -22.97 9.72
N ALA A 269 2.98 -23.27 9.95
CA ALA A 269 2.53 -24.63 10.28
C ALA A 269 2.57 -25.58 9.06
N SER A 270 2.35 -25.07 7.85
CA SER A 270 2.36 -25.86 6.62
C SER A 270 3.75 -26.28 6.15
N GLU A 271 4.81 -25.70 6.69
CA GLU A 271 6.22 -25.99 6.37
C GLU A 271 6.86 -27.03 7.31
N ARG A 272 6.13 -27.50 8.32
CA ARG A 272 6.55 -28.53 9.26
C ARG A 272 6.11 -29.91 8.78
#